data_f05b03a62cfd1a4cbc38d295cd9b8a1c
#
_entry.id   f05b03a62cfd1a4cbc38d295cd9b8a1c
#
_cell.length_a   1.000
_cell.length_b   1.000
_cell.length_c   1.000
_cell.angle_alpha   90.00
_cell.angle_beta   90.00
_cell.angle_gamma   90.00
#
_symmetry.space_group_name_H-M   'P 1'
#
loop_
_entity.id
_entity.type
_entity.pdbx_description
1 polymer ?
#
loop_
_entity_poly.entity_id
_entity_poly.type
_entity_poly.pdbx_seq_one_letter_code
_entity_poly.pdbx_strand_id
1 'polypeptide(L)'
;ERLFIPLLVVLETIGVLESAYDKSRSEVLDSIRDMRQMPVFEFEADGAVERLLHDGQKYKADLADILIAHSADATGCDAGITFDKGAAKLPFFNLLK
;
A
#
# COMPACT_ATOMS: atom_id res chain seq x y z
N GLU A 1 -7.71 -21.04 12.37
CA GLU A 1 -6.97 -19.96 13.02
C GLU A 1 -6.50 -18.95 11.98
N ARG A 2 -6.64 -17.67 12.28
CA ARG A 2 -6.22 -16.57 11.38
C ARG A 2 -4.96 -15.91 11.88
N LEU A 3 -4.15 -15.45 10.92
CA LEU A 3 -2.93 -14.71 11.21
C LEU A 3 -3.17 -13.24 10.88
N PHE A 4 -3.02 -12.37 11.86
CA PHE A 4 -3.20 -10.94 11.69
C PHE A 4 -1.98 -10.34 11.00
N ILE A 5 -2.22 -9.54 9.95
CA ILE A 5 -1.16 -8.88 9.17
C ILE A 5 -1.27 -7.38 9.38
N PRO A 6 -0.43 -6.79 10.24
CA PRO A 6 -0.42 -5.34 10.43
C PRO A 6 -0.04 -4.59 9.15
N LEU A 7 -0.49 -3.34 9.05
CA LEU A 7 -0.15 -2.47 7.92
C LEU A 7 1.36 -2.36 7.76
N LEU A 8 2.09 -2.24 8.86
CA LEU A 8 3.56 -2.15 8.81
C LEU A 8 4.18 -3.34 8.10
N VAL A 9 3.65 -4.55 8.34
CA VAL A 9 4.18 -5.76 7.70
C VAL A 9 3.97 -5.71 6.19
N VAL A 10 2.82 -5.19 5.74
CA VAL A 10 2.58 -5.04 4.30
C VAL A 10 3.56 -4.04 3.70
N LEU A 11 3.78 -2.91 4.37
CA LEU A 11 4.74 -1.91 3.92
C LEU A 11 6.15 -2.48 3.84
N GLU A 12 6.58 -3.24 4.84
CA GLU A 12 7.89 -3.87 4.83
C GLU A 12 8.01 -4.93 3.73
N THR A 13 6.94 -5.68 3.49
CA THR A 13 6.91 -6.68 2.43
C THR A 13 7.10 -6.02 1.06
N ILE A 14 6.42 -4.92 0.81
CA ILE A 14 6.60 -4.14 -0.43
C ILE A 14 8.06 -3.73 -0.58
N GLY A 15 8.65 -3.14 0.47
CA GLY A 15 10.02 -2.69 0.44
C GLY A 15 11.02 -3.81 0.20
N VAL A 16 10.82 -4.95 0.84
CA VAL A 16 11.71 -6.11 0.67
C VAL A 16 11.61 -6.68 -0.74
N LEU A 17 10.39 -6.82 -1.27
CA LEU A 17 10.21 -7.36 -2.61
C LEU A 17 10.85 -6.45 -3.65
N GLU A 18 10.74 -5.14 -3.48
CA GLU A 18 11.33 -4.19 -4.42
C GLU A 18 12.84 -4.11 -4.32
N SER A 19 13.39 -4.07 -3.11
CA SER A 19 14.82 -3.81 -2.92
C SER A 19 15.66 -5.07 -2.83
N ALA A 20 15.23 -6.08 -2.08
CA ALA A 20 16.01 -7.29 -1.87
C ALA A 20 15.81 -8.32 -2.98
N TYR A 21 14.61 -8.38 -3.55
CA TYR A 21 14.27 -9.36 -4.59
C TYR A 21 14.11 -8.74 -5.97
N ASP A 22 14.28 -7.43 -6.07
CA ASP A 22 14.24 -6.70 -7.35
C ASP A 22 12.98 -6.99 -8.16
N LYS A 23 11.85 -7.11 -7.46
CA LYS A 23 10.59 -7.38 -8.11
C LYS A 23 10.01 -6.13 -8.76
N SER A 24 9.40 -6.30 -9.92
CA SER A 24 8.71 -5.21 -10.58
C SER A 24 7.44 -4.82 -9.82
N ARG A 25 6.91 -3.65 -10.13
CA ARG A 25 5.66 -3.17 -9.54
C ARG A 25 4.54 -4.20 -9.70
N SER A 26 4.40 -4.74 -10.89
CA SER A 26 3.40 -5.74 -11.20
C SER A 26 3.56 -7.01 -10.36
N GLU A 27 4.81 -7.45 -10.20
CA GLU A 27 5.11 -8.65 -9.42
C GLU A 27 4.82 -8.42 -7.93
N VAL A 28 5.12 -7.23 -7.42
CA VAL A 28 4.81 -6.89 -6.03
C VAL A 28 3.30 -6.91 -5.81
N LEU A 29 2.54 -6.29 -6.70
CA LEU A 29 1.08 -6.28 -6.60
C LEU A 29 0.49 -7.69 -6.69
N ASP A 30 1.03 -8.53 -7.57
CA ASP A 30 0.58 -9.91 -7.68
C ASP A 30 0.85 -10.70 -6.40
N SER A 31 2.01 -10.47 -5.78
CA SER A 31 2.35 -11.14 -4.52
C SER A 31 1.38 -10.75 -3.41
N ILE A 32 1.04 -9.47 -3.32
CA ILE A 32 0.09 -8.98 -2.30
C ILE A 32 -1.30 -9.52 -2.58
N ARG A 33 -1.70 -9.57 -3.86
CA ARG A 33 -2.99 -10.14 -4.25
C ARG A 33 -3.11 -11.60 -3.82
N ASP A 34 -2.04 -12.37 -4.03
CA ASP A 34 -2.02 -13.77 -3.64
C ASP A 34 -2.16 -13.92 -2.12
N MET A 35 -1.45 -13.09 -1.35
CA MET A 35 -1.56 -13.09 0.11
C MET A 35 -2.98 -12.77 0.55
N ARG A 36 -3.61 -11.79 -0.08
CA ARG A 36 -4.95 -11.36 0.29
C ARG A 36 -6.00 -12.44 0.02
N GLN A 37 -5.74 -13.32 -0.94
CA GLN A 37 -6.64 -14.43 -1.27
C GLN A 37 -6.51 -15.61 -0.30
N MET A 38 -5.50 -15.61 0.55
CA MET A 38 -5.32 -16.69 1.53
C MET A 38 -6.22 -16.46 2.74
N PRO A 39 -7.17 -17.36 3.01
CA PRO A 39 -8.13 -17.13 4.10
C PRO A 39 -7.51 -17.11 5.49
N VAL A 40 -6.29 -17.61 5.64
CA VAL A 40 -5.58 -17.62 6.92
C VAL A 40 -5.15 -16.22 7.33
N PHE A 41 -4.99 -15.28 6.36
CA PHE A 41 -4.52 -13.93 6.65
C PHE A 41 -5.68 -12.97 6.86
N GLU A 42 -5.56 -12.15 7.91
CA GLU A 42 -6.50 -11.09 8.19
C GLU A 42 -5.71 -9.77 8.23
N PHE A 43 -5.94 -8.91 7.26
CA PHE A 43 -5.19 -7.67 7.10
C PHE A 43 -5.80 -6.56 7.94
N GLU A 44 -4.95 -5.85 8.68
CA GLU A 44 -5.37 -4.69 9.47
C GLU A 44 -6.04 -3.64 8.59
N ALA A 45 -5.44 -3.37 7.42
CA ALA A 45 -5.92 -2.34 6.50
C ALA A 45 -6.40 -2.98 5.20
N ASP A 46 -7.26 -3.99 5.29
CA ASP A 46 -7.70 -4.77 4.13
C ASP A 46 -8.30 -3.90 3.03
N GLY A 47 -9.13 -2.92 3.39
CA GLY A 47 -9.73 -2.01 2.42
C GLY A 47 -8.68 -1.19 1.67
N ALA A 48 -7.64 -0.73 2.38
CA ALA A 48 -6.56 0.03 1.76
C ALA A 48 -5.74 -0.87 0.83
N VAL A 49 -5.50 -2.12 1.23
CA VAL A 49 -4.79 -3.09 0.39
C VAL A 49 -5.59 -3.37 -0.88
N GLU A 50 -6.90 -3.53 -0.76
CA GLU A 50 -7.76 -3.73 -1.93
C GLU A 50 -7.66 -2.56 -2.90
N ARG A 51 -7.70 -1.33 -2.39
CA ARG A 51 -7.58 -0.14 -3.23
C ARG A 51 -6.20 -0.04 -3.87
N LEU A 52 -5.14 -0.42 -3.13
CA LEU A 52 -3.80 -0.48 -3.69
C LEU A 52 -3.75 -1.43 -4.89
N LEU A 53 -4.35 -2.61 -4.78
CA LEU A 53 -4.38 -3.57 -5.87
C LEU A 53 -5.17 -3.06 -7.07
N HIS A 54 -6.19 -2.24 -6.80
CA HIS A 54 -7.01 -1.67 -7.87
C HIS A 54 -6.28 -0.56 -8.62
N ASP A 55 -5.57 0.32 -7.92
CA ASP A 55 -4.99 1.51 -8.57
C ASP A 55 -3.47 1.62 -8.50
N GLY A 56 -2.78 0.59 -7.99
CA GLY A 56 -1.32 0.62 -7.84
C GLY A 56 -0.56 0.78 -9.14
N GLN A 57 -1.11 0.35 -10.27
CA GLN A 57 -0.49 0.57 -11.58
C GLN A 57 -0.87 1.91 -12.19
N LYS A 58 -1.90 2.55 -11.65
CA LYS A 58 -2.47 3.78 -12.19
C LYS A 58 -1.64 5.01 -11.83
N TYR A 59 -1.07 5.03 -10.64
CA TYR A 59 -0.29 6.16 -10.15
C TYR A 59 1.21 5.85 -10.23
N LYS A 60 2.02 6.92 -10.38
CA LYS A 60 3.48 6.78 -10.47
C LYS A 60 4.18 6.82 -9.12
N ALA A 61 3.44 7.09 -8.04
CA ALA A 61 4.01 7.14 -6.70
C ALA A 61 4.44 5.73 -6.24
N ASP A 62 5.29 5.68 -5.22
CA ASP A 62 5.69 4.41 -4.62
C ASP A 62 4.48 3.67 -4.08
N LEU A 63 4.48 2.34 -4.22
CA LEU A 63 3.38 1.50 -3.73
C LEU A 63 3.14 1.69 -2.24
N ALA A 64 4.21 1.81 -1.46
CA ALA A 64 4.08 2.04 -0.01
C ALA A 64 3.34 3.35 0.27
N ASP A 65 3.65 4.41 -0.47
CA ASP A 65 3.00 5.71 -0.31
C ASP A 65 1.52 5.64 -0.70
N ILE A 66 1.21 4.90 -1.76
CA ILE A 66 -0.19 4.72 -2.18
C ILE A 66 -0.97 3.99 -1.08
N LEU A 67 -0.37 2.96 -0.51
CA LEU A 67 -1.02 2.19 0.56
C LEU A 67 -1.26 3.07 1.80
N ILE A 68 -0.26 3.88 2.18
CA ILE A 68 -0.38 4.79 3.31
C ILE A 68 -1.52 5.79 3.06
N ALA A 69 -1.60 6.33 1.84
CA ALA A 69 -2.64 7.28 1.48
C ALA A 69 -4.04 6.66 1.62
N HIS A 70 -4.22 5.46 1.11
CA HIS A 70 -5.51 4.78 1.23
C HIS A 70 -5.84 4.44 2.67
N SER A 71 -4.84 4.07 3.46
CA SER A 71 -5.04 3.79 4.88
C SER A 71 -5.49 5.04 5.64
N ALA A 72 -4.86 6.18 5.37
CA ALA A 72 -5.22 7.45 5.99
C ALA A 72 -6.64 7.87 5.60
N ASP A 73 -6.98 7.72 4.33
CA ASP A 73 -8.32 8.04 3.83
C ASP A 73 -9.38 7.18 4.51
N ALA A 74 -9.10 5.89 4.66
CA ALA A 74 -10.02 4.93 5.28
C ALA A 74 -10.30 5.25 6.75
N THR A 75 -9.35 5.91 7.44
CA THR A 75 -9.54 6.28 8.85
C THR A 75 -10.23 7.64 9.02
N GLY A 76 -10.63 8.28 7.92
CA GLY A 76 -11.32 9.56 7.98
C GLY A 76 -10.40 10.76 8.07
N CYS A 77 -9.10 10.58 7.87
CA CYS A 77 -8.17 11.69 7.82
C CYS A 77 -8.35 12.45 6.51
N ASP A 78 -8.25 13.78 6.57
CA ASP A 78 -8.41 14.62 5.38
C ASP A 78 -7.32 14.37 4.35
N ALA A 79 -6.10 14.13 4.81
CA ALA A 79 -4.98 13.85 3.92
C ALA A 79 -3.84 13.20 4.69
N GLY A 80 -3.06 12.38 3.98
CA GLY A 80 -1.80 11.87 4.50
C GLY A 80 -0.71 12.91 4.30
N ILE A 81 0.35 12.83 5.08
CA ILE A 81 1.49 13.73 4.98
C ILE A 81 2.63 12.96 4.33
N THR A 82 3.23 13.55 3.28
CA THR A 82 4.34 12.93 2.58
C THR A 82 5.37 13.96 2.14
N PHE A 83 6.61 13.52 2.06
CA PHE A 83 7.70 14.31 1.49
C PHE A 83 7.97 13.93 0.03
N ASP A 84 7.33 12.90 -0.48
CA ASP A 84 7.52 12.42 -1.85
C ASP A 84 6.61 13.19 -2.79
N LYS A 85 7.21 13.88 -3.78
CA LYS A 85 6.46 14.66 -4.75
C LYS A 85 5.55 13.79 -5.61
N GLY A 86 5.93 12.55 -5.87
CA GLY A 86 5.10 11.62 -6.61
C GLY A 86 3.82 11.29 -5.86
N ALA A 87 3.94 11.04 -4.56
CA ALA A 87 2.79 10.79 -3.71
C ALA A 87 1.91 12.02 -3.56
N ALA A 88 2.50 13.22 -3.56
CA ALA A 88 1.75 14.46 -3.44
C ALA A 88 0.83 14.71 -4.63
N LYS A 89 1.05 14.03 -5.75
CA LYS A 89 0.17 14.13 -6.92
C LYS A 89 -1.08 13.27 -6.79
N LEU A 90 -1.13 12.40 -5.78
CA LEU A 90 -2.33 11.62 -5.52
C LEU A 90 -3.42 12.55 -4.96
N PRO A 91 -4.68 12.35 -5.38
CA PRO A 91 -5.74 13.32 -5.02
C PRO A 91 -6.03 13.42 -3.53
N PHE A 92 -5.59 12.46 -2.73
CA PHE A 92 -5.86 12.43 -1.29
C PHE A 92 -4.62 12.74 -0.44
N PHE A 93 -3.54 13.23 -1.06
CA PHE A 93 -2.33 13.65 -0.35
C PHE A 93 -2.07 15.13 -0.55
N ASN A 94 -1.54 15.76 0.51
CA ASN A 94 -0.98 17.11 0.44
C ASN A 94 0.49 17.03 0.79
N LEU A 95 1.33 17.82 0.08
CA LEU A 95 2.73 17.94 0.45
C LEU A 95 2.85 18.67 1.78
N LEU A 96 3.73 18.19 2.61
CA LEU A 96 4.13 18.91 3.82
C LEU A 96 4.97 20.11 3.40
N LYS A 97 4.51 21.30 3.80
CA LYS A 97 5.18 22.56 3.45
C LYS A 97 6.00 23.09 4.60
#